data_9aed383b74b3c22e2317947d275a5721
#
_entry.id   9aed383b74b3c22e2317947d275a5721
#
_cell.length_a   1.000
_cell.length_b   1.000
_cell.length_c   1.000
_cell.angle_alpha   90.00
_cell.angle_beta   90.00
_cell.angle_gamma   90.00
#
_symmetry.space_group_name_H-M   'P 1'
#
loop_
_entity.id
_entity.type
_entity.pdbx_description
1 polymer ?
#
loop_
_entity_poly.entity_id
_entity_poly.type
_entity_poly.pdbx_seq_one_letter_code
_entity_poly.pdbx_strand_id
1 'polypeptide(L)'
;MAAPAEVTWEKLESPAFPGRWVTRITVDPQNANVAWATFSGWRSGDGYAHIVMTSDGGNTWVDIAGKKIPQAPVNDVIRHPAKPKWLFIATDVGVFRTTNLGKTWIKVGANLPLVPINDIDLPAGSETLYAATYGRSVWTTSLADAS
;
A
#
# COMPACT_ATOMS: atom_id res chain seq x y z
N MET A 1 -41.52 -10.63 5.33
CA MET A 1 -40.14 -10.14 5.02
C MET A 1 -39.25 -11.34 4.77
N ALA A 2 -38.65 -11.46 3.62
CA ALA A 2 -37.68 -12.53 3.37
C ALA A 2 -36.46 -12.35 4.29
N ALA A 3 -35.91 -13.45 4.81
CA ALA A 3 -34.64 -13.41 5.53
C ALA A 3 -33.57 -12.85 4.58
N PRO A 4 -32.63 -12.04 5.06
CA PRO A 4 -31.51 -11.61 4.25
C PRO A 4 -30.77 -12.84 3.72
N ALA A 5 -30.31 -12.78 2.46
CA ALA A 5 -29.47 -13.85 1.91
C ALA A 5 -28.29 -14.09 2.86
N GLU A 6 -28.00 -15.36 3.13
CA GLU A 6 -26.87 -15.71 3.98
C GLU A 6 -25.58 -15.23 3.33
N VAL A 7 -24.93 -14.27 3.97
CA VAL A 7 -23.63 -13.75 3.54
C VAL A 7 -22.55 -14.58 4.22
N THR A 8 -21.73 -15.21 3.41
CA THR A 8 -20.61 -16.03 3.89
C THR A 8 -19.28 -15.35 3.57
N TRP A 9 -18.30 -15.53 4.45
CA TRP A 9 -16.94 -15.06 4.25
C TRP A 9 -16.06 -16.20 3.77
N GLU A 10 -15.28 -15.94 2.76
CA GLU A 10 -14.27 -16.88 2.26
C GLU A 10 -12.87 -16.36 2.64
N LYS A 11 -12.06 -17.24 3.23
CA LYS A 11 -10.66 -16.93 3.52
C LYS A 11 -9.82 -17.07 2.26
N LEU A 12 -9.18 -16.00 1.85
CA LEU A 12 -8.21 -16.03 0.76
C LEU A 12 -6.85 -16.49 1.32
N GLU A 13 -6.20 -17.37 0.58
CA GLU A 13 -4.86 -17.87 0.90
C GLU A 13 -3.94 -17.71 -0.31
N SER A 14 -2.68 -17.41 -0.06
CA SER A 14 -1.67 -17.29 -1.11
C SER A 14 -0.26 -17.54 -0.54
N PRO A 15 0.62 -18.20 -1.29
CA PRO A 15 2.04 -18.30 -0.94
C PRO A 15 2.73 -16.94 -0.82
N ALA A 16 2.17 -15.90 -1.45
CA ALA A 16 2.70 -14.53 -1.36
C ALA A 16 2.37 -13.84 -0.03
N PHE A 17 1.46 -14.38 0.78
CA PHE A 17 1.10 -13.79 2.06
C PHE A 17 2.14 -14.14 3.12
N PRO A 18 2.69 -13.15 3.83
CA PRO A 18 3.76 -13.39 4.80
C PRO A 18 3.30 -13.98 6.13
N GLY A 19 2.02 -14.31 6.31
CA GLY A 19 1.47 -14.80 7.57
C GLY A 19 1.49 -13.73 8.68
N ARG A 20 1.30 -12.47 8.30
CA ARG A 20 1.30 -11.31 9.19
C ARG A 20 -0.05 -10.59 9.16
N TRP A 21 -0.21 -9.63 10.07
CA TRP A 21 -1.42 -8.82 10.09
C TRP A 21 -1.55 -8.00 8.81
N VAL A 22 -2.70 -8.10 8.18
CA VAL A 22 -3.07 -7.23 7.06
C VAL A 22 -3.34 -5.84 7.63
N THR A 23 -2.62 -4.85 7.14
CA THR A 23 -2.75 -3.46 7.60
C THR A 23 -3.72 -2.66 6.75
N ARG A 24 -3.76 -2.94 5.45
CA ARG A 24 -4.64 -2.25 4.51
C ARG A 24 -5.02 -3.15 3.34
N ILE A 25 -6.22 -2.93 2.82
CA ILE A 25 -6.64 -3.42 1.50
C ILE A 25 -7.16 -2.23 0.72
N THR A 26 -6.67 -2.09 -0.51
CA THR A 26 -7.12 -1.06 -1.45
C THR A 26 -7.49 -1.73 -2.76
N VAL A 27 -8.73 -1.54 -3.21
CA VAL A 27 -9.21 -2.02 -4.50
C VAL A 27 -9.08 -0.89 -5.52
N ASP A 28 -8.69 -1.21 -6.74
CA ASP A 28 -8.63 -0.23 -7.82
C ASP A 28 -10.06 0.28 -8.12
N PRO A 29 -10.33 1.59 -8.01
CA PRO A 29 -11.66 2.14 -8.23
C PRO A 29 -12.16 2.01 -9.67
N GLN A 30 -11.28 1.71 -10.61
CA GLN A 30 -11.60 1.54 -12.04
C GLN A 30 -11.60 0.07 -12.48
N ASN A 31 -11.07 -0.84 -11.67
CA ASN A 31 -11.02 -2.27 -11.99
C ASN A 31 -11.11 -3.12 -10.71
N ALA A 32 -12.29 -3.64 -10.44
CA ALA A 32 -12.56 -4.46 -9.24
C ALA A 32 -11.75 -5.77 -9.16
N ASN A 33 -11.11 -6.19 -10.24
CA ASN A 33 -10.21 -7.35 -10.22
C ASN A 33 -8.80 -7.03 -9.71
N VAL A 34 -8.47 -5.74 -9.59
CA VAL A 34 -7.15 -5.28 -9.13
C VAL A 34 -7.26 -4.78 -7.69
N ALA A 35 -6.43 -5.32 -6.83
CA ALA A 35 -6.33 -4.89 -5.44
C ALA A 35 -4.91 -5.06 -4.90
N TRP A 36 -4.62 -4.33 -3.84
CA TRP A 36 -3.36 -4.41 -3.09
C TRP A 36 -3.67 -4.71 -1.63
N ALA A 37 -2.84 -5.53 -1.02
CA ALA A 37 -2.87 -5.77 0.42
C ALA A 37 -1.49 -5.50 1.03
N THR A 38 -1.47 -4.85 2.18
CA THR A 38 -0.25 -4.53 2.92
C THR A 38 -0.22 -5.26 4.25
N PHE A 39 0.99 -5.47 4.77
CA PHE A 39 1.22 -6.29 5.96
C PHE A 39 2.15 -5.60 6.94
N SER A 40 1.86 -5.83 8.23
CA SER A 40 2.68 -5.39 9.36
C SER A 40 3.85 -6.34 9.62
N GLY A 41 4.62 -6.00 10.62
CA GLY A 41 5.58 -6.87 11.27
C GLY A 41 7.03 -6.54 10.98
N TRP A 42 7.80 -6.52 12.07
CA TRP A 42 9.25 -6.50 12.09
C TRP A 42 9.74 -7.87 12.48
N ARG A 43 10.57 -8.51 11.64
CA ARG A 43 11.35 -9.67 12.06
C ARG A 43 12.70 -9.67 11.33
N SER A 44 13.75 -9.87 12.09
CA SER A 44 15.09 -10.08 11.56
C SER A 44 15.12 -11.28 10.61
N GLY A 45 15.71 -11.11 9.44
CA GLY A 45 15.82 -12.16 8.44
C GLY A 45 14.53 -12.49 7.68
N ASP A 46 13.49 -11.67 7.85
CA ASP A 46 12.24 -11.83 7.16
C ASP A 46 12.37 -11.34 5.72
N GLY A 47 12.46 -12.25 4.78
CA GLY A 47 12.53 -11.95 3.34
C GLY A 47 11.16 -11.78 2.68
N TYR A 48 10.08 -11.64 3.45
CA TYR A 48 8.73 -11.58 2.92
C TYR A 48 8.34 -10.19 2.46
N ALA A 49 7.49 -10.19 1.44
CA ALA A 49 6.82 -8.98 0.97
C ALA A 49 5.88 -8.41 2.03
N HIS A 50 5.86 -7.10 2.12
CA HIS A 50 4.89 -6.39 2.95
C HIS A 50 3.80 -5.71 2.10
N ILE A 51 3.84 -5.88 0.78
CA ILE A 51 2.79 -5.48 -0.14
C ILE A 51 2.68 -6.49 -1.28
N VAL A 52 1.46 -6.91 -1.54
CA VAL A 52 1.11 -7.83 -2.62
C VAL A 52 0.00 -7.24 -3.49
N MET A 53 -0.12 -7.74 -4.71
CA MET A 53 -1.12 -7.31 -5.68
C MET A 53 -1.85 -8.52 -6.26
N THR A 54 -3.14 -8.39 -6.46
CA THR A 54 -3.94 -9.26 -7.34
C THR A 54 -4.38 -8.51 -8.58
N SER A 55 -4.58 -9.22 -9.68
CA SER A 55 -5.19 -8.71 -10.91
C SER A 55 -6.34 -9.59 -11.42
N ASP A 56 -6.74 -10.57 -10.62
CA ASP A 56 -7.74 -11.58 -10.98
C ASP A 56 -8.83 -11.75 -9.89
N GLY A 57 -9.13 -10.67 -9.17
CA GLY A 57 -10.17 -10.67 -8.15
C GLY A 57 -9.81 -11.42 -6.87
N GLY A 58 -8.51 -11.58 -6.58
CA GLY A 58 -8.03 -12.24 -5.37
C GLY A 58 -7.73 -13.72 -5.52
N ASN A 59 -7.86 -14.29 -6.73
CA ASN A 59 -7.54 -15.70 -6.96
C ASN A 59 -6.03 -15.97 -6.85
N THR A 60 -5.21 -15.04 -7.39
CA THR A 60 -3.75 -15.09 -7.26
C THR A 60 -3.19 -13.76 -6.76
N TRP A 61 -2.09 -13.83 -6.01
CA TRP A 61 -1.41 -12.67 -5.45
C TRP A 61 0.09 -12.76 -5.73
N VAL A 62 0.72 -11.63 -6.00
CA VAL A 62 2.15 -11.52 -6.27
C VAL A 62 2.79 -10.46 -5.39
N ASP A 63 4.02 -10.73 -4.95
CA ASP A 63 4.88 -9.76 -4.30
C ASP A 63 5.29 -8.67 -5.30
N ILE A 64 5.00 -7.42 -4.98
CA ILE A 64 5.40 -6.27 -5.82
C ILE A 64 6.48 -5.40 -5.17
N ALA A 65 6.91 -5.73 -3.97
CA ALA A 65 7.99 -5.04 -3.27
C ALA A 65 9.32 -5.79 -3.35
N GLY A 66 9.33 -7.06 -3.02
CA GLY A 66 10.54 -7.86 -2.92
C GLY A 66 11.58 -7.18 -2.03
N LYS A 67 12.81 -7.05 -2.55
CA LYS A 67 13.92 -6.34 -1.89
C LYS A 67 14.07 -4.87 -2.32
N LYS A 68 13.10 -4.32 -3.02
CA LYS A 68 13.17 -2.97 -3.63
C LYS A 68 12.76 -1.85 -2.67
N ILE A 69 12.15 -2.21 -1.54
CA ILE A 69 11.87 -1.32 -0.42
C ILE A 69 12.53 -1.89 0.83
N PRO A 70 12.82 -1.06 1.85
CA PRO A 70 13.28 -1.57 3.14
C PRO A 70 12.31 -2.63 3.68
N GLN A 71 12.84 -3.65 4.36
CA GLN A 71 12.03 -4.66 5.04
C GLN A 71 11.45 -4.08 6.32
N ALA A 72 10.37 -3.34 6.16
CA ALA A 72 9.66 -2.66 7.23
C ALA A 72 8.15 -2.88 7.05
N PRO A 73 7.37 -2.77 8.12
CA PRO A 73 5.91 -2.80 8.02
C PRO A 73 5.42 -1.80 6.98
N VAL A 74 4.48 -2.22 6.15
CA VAL A 74 3.73 -1.34 5.26
C VAL A 74 2.35 -1.13 5.88
N ASN A 75 2.01 0.11 6.19
CA ASN A 75 0.84 0.47 6.97
C ASN A 75 -0.35 0.88 6.10
N ASP A 76 -0.07 1.42 4.92
CA ASP A 76 -1.09 1.87 3.99
C ASP A 76 -0.62 1.79 2.55
N VAL A 77 -1.55 1.71 1.61
CA VAL A 77 -1.32 1.79 0.18
C VAL A 77 -2.44 2.53 -0.51
N ILE A 78 -2.08 3.49 -1.35
CA ILE A 78 -3.02 4.20 -2.21
C ILE A 78 -2.56 4.17 -3.66
N ARG A 79 -3.54 4.21 -4.57
CA ARG A 79 -3.32 4.40 -6.00
C ARG A 79 -3.51 5.87 -6.35
N HIS A 80 -2.65 6.41 -7.21
CA HIS A 80 -2.83 7.75 -7.74
C HIS A 80 -4.16 7.83 -8.53
N PRO A 81 -5.05 8.80 -8.25
CA PRO A 81 -6.37 8.86 -8.88
C PRO A 81 -6.35 8.89 -10.42
N ALA A 82 -5.40 9.61 -11.01
CA ALA A 82 -5.30 9.80 -12.46
C ALA A 82 -4.20 8.94 -13.15
N LYS A 83 -3.31 8.32 -12.37
CA LYS A 83 -2.15 7.57 -12.90
C LYS A 83 -2.22 6.12 -12.42
N PRO A 84 -2.88 5.20 -13.16
CA PRO A 84 -3.21 3.86 -12.66
C PRO A 84 -2.03 2.96 -12.32
N LYS A 85 -0.84 3.27 -12.82
CA LYS A 85 0.40 2.52 -12.50
C LYS A 85 1.16 3.09 -11.30
N TRP A 86 0.69 4.20 -10.74
CA TRP A 86 1.35 4.86 -9.61
C TRP A 86 0.72 4.43 -8.30
N LEU A 87 1.55 3.91 -7.41
CA LEU A 87 1.16 3.58 -6.04
C LEU A 87 2.07 4.32 -5.07
N PHE A 88 1.50 4.67 -3.94
CA PHE A 88 2.22 5.17 -2.77
C PHE A 88 1.99 4.23 -1.61
N ILE A 89 3.03 3.99 -0.83
CA ILE A 89 2.93 3.19 0.39
C ILE A 89 3.48 3.97 1.58
N ALA A 90 2.79 3.85 2.70
CA ALA A 90 3.24 4.32 3.99
C ALA A 90 3.92 3.19 4.75
N THR A 91 5.12 3.42 5.25
CA THR A 91 5.91 2.43 5.98
C THR A 91 6.40 2.99 7.31
N ASP A 92 6.96 2.14 8.14
CA ASP A 92 7.61 2.57 9.39
C ASP A 92 8.90 3.40 9.16
N VAL A 93 9.38 3.46 7.92
CA VAL A 93 10.64 4.16 7.58
C VAL A 93 10.47 5.22 6.48
N GLY A 94 9.24 5.61 6.21
CA GLY A 94 8.91 6.68 5.27
C GLY A 94 7.85 6.29 4.24
N VAL A 95 7.65 7.18 3.29
CA VAL A 95 6.74 6.98 2.16
C VAL A 95 7.55 6.58 0.93
N PHE A 96 7.06 5.61 0.19
CA PHE A 96 7.66 5.16 -1.07
C PHE A 96 6.64 5.22 -2.20
N ARG A 97 7.14 5.44 -3.41
CA ARG A 97 6.34 5.50 -4.63
C ARG A 97 6.86 4.53 -5.68
N THR A 98 5.95 3.89 -6.38
CA THR A 98 6.21 3.26 -7.68
C THR A 98 5.40 3.96 -8.77
N THR A 99 5.94 4.02 -9.98
CA THR A 99 5.25 4.53 -11.18
C THR A 99 4.99 3.42 -12.21
N ASN A 100 5.29 2.18 -11.87
CA ASN A 100 5.26 1.03 -12.75
C ASN A 100 4.78 -0.25 -12.05
N LEU A 101 3.82 -0.11 -11.14
CA LEU A 101 3.18 -1.21 -10.39
C LEU A 101 4.19 -2.09 -9.64
N GLY A 102 5.16 -1.45 -8.98
CA GLY A 102 6.11 -2.13 -8.10
C GLY A 102 7.35 -2.71 -8.80
N LYS A 103 7.56 -2.45 -10.09
CA LYS A 103 8.82 -2.86 -10.74
C LYS A 103 10.01 -2.11 -10.16
N THR A 104 9.83 -0.83 -9.85
CA THR A 104 10.78 0.01 -9.14
C THR A 104 10.10 0.84 -8.08
N TRP A 105 10.82 1.15 -6.99
CA TRP A 105 10.33 1.96 -5.89
C TRP A 105 11.36 3.04 -5.54
N ILE A 106 10.88 4.23 -5.22
CA ILE A 106 11.69 5.35 -4.75
C ILE A 106 11.09 5.96 -3.49
N LYS A 107 11.93 6.46 -2.60
CA LYS A 107 11.48 7.18 -1.41
C LYS A 107 10.93 8.55 -1.81
N VAL A 108 9.80 8.94 -1.22
CA VAL A 108 9.16 10.24 -1.44
C VAL A 108 9.60 11.22 -0.35
N GLY A 109 10.18 12.34 -0.80
CA GLY A 109 10.64 13.41 0.10
C GLY A 109 11.91 13.05 0.88
N ALA A 110 12.58 14.08 1.39
CA ALA A 110 13.85 13.96 2.09
C ALA A 110 13.78 14.34 3.57
N ASN A 111 12.80 15.14 3.95
CA ASN A 111 12.71 15.78 5.28
C ASN A 111 11.56 15.23 6.14
N LEU A 112 10.86 14.19 5.69
CA LEU A 112 9.86 13.53 6.52
C LEU A 112 10.55 12.88 7.73
N PRO A 113 10.06 13.07 8.95
CA PRO A 113 10.65 12.47 10.15
C PRO A 113 10.75 10.94 10.01
N LEU A 114 11.81 10.35 10.59
CA LEU A 114 11.99 8.91 10.64
C LEU A 114 11.13 8.32 11.77
N VAL A 115 9.85 8.24 11.53
CA VAL A 115 8.83 7.63 12.40
C VAL A 115 7.85 6.84 11.53
N PRO A 116 7.09 5.92 12.11
CA PRO A 116 6.04 5.22 11.35
C PRO A 116 5.08 6.21 10.70
N ILE A 117 4.79 5.97 9.44
CA ILE A 117 3.73 6.65 8.69
C ILE A 117 2.53 5.74 8.70
N ASN A 118 1.44 6.20 9.33
CA ASN A 118 0.28 5.35 9.57
C ASN A 118 -0.73 5.38 8.43
N ASP A 119 -0.85 6.52 7.76
CA ASP A 119 -1.88 6.76 6.76
C ASP A 119 -1.37 7.79 5.75
N ILE A 120 -1.77 7.64 4.51
CA ILE A 120 -1.49 8.59 3.42
C ILE A 120 -2.75 8.83 2.61
N ASP A 121 -2.90 10.04 2.07
CA ASP A 121 -4.02 10.38 1.22
C ASP A 121 -3.59 11.29 0.08
N LEU A 122 -4.22 11.09 -1.08
CA LEU A 122 -4.02 11.89 -2.28
C LEU A 122 -5.40 12.17 -2.90
N PRO A 123 -5.99 13.33 -2.64
CA PRO A 123 -7.31 13.67 -3.15
C PRO A 123 -7.35 13.68 -4.69
N ALA A 124 -8.47 13.24 -5.25
CA ALA A 124 -8.69 13.32 -6.69
C ALA A 124 -8.58 14.75 -7.20
N GLY A 125 -7.86 14.94 -8.31
CA GLY A 125 -7.62 16.27 -8.89
C GLY A 125 -6.56 17.09 -8.15
N SER A 126 -5.89 16.52 -7.13
CA SER A 126 -4.82 17.15 -6.38
C SER A 126 -3.48 16.48 -6.70
N GLU A 127 -2.41 17.26 -6.63
CA GLU A 127 -1.02 16.76 -6.62
C GLU A 127 -0.41 16.92 -5.21
N THR A 128 -1.22 17.08 -4.17
CA THR A 128 -0.75 17.17 -2.79
C THR A 128 -0.96 15.84 -2.07
N LEU A 129 0.13 15.19 -1.72
CA LEU A 129 0.14 13.98 -0.90
C LEU A 129 0.19 14.37 0.58
N TYR A 130 -0.70 13.80 1.38
CA TYR A 130 -0.75 13.95 2.84
C TYR A 130 -0.19 12.70 3.50
N ALA A 131 0.50 12.86 4.63
CA ALA A 131 1.04 11.77 5.43
C ALA A 131 0.76 12.02 6.92
N ALA A 132 0.09 11.07 7.57
CA ALA A 132 -0.11 11.05 9.01
C ALA A 132 1.02 10.27 9.68
N THR A 133 1.78 10.94 10.53
CA THR A 133 2.95 10.37 11.20
C THR A 133 2.65 9.99 12.64
N TYR A 134 3.34 8.99 13.15
CA TYR A 134 3.22 8.60 14.55
C TYR A 134 3.86 9.65 15.49
N GLY A 135 3.00 10.49 16.09
CA GLY A 135 3.40 11.50 17.06
C GLY A 135 4.20 12.69 16.52
N ARG A 136 4.29 12.87 15.17
CA ARG A 136 5.04 13.95 14.53
C ARG A 136 4.19 14.77 13.58
N SER A 137 2.86 14.84 13.83
CA SER A 137 1.89 15.65 13.10
C SER A 137 1.56 15.13 11.68
N VAL A 138 0.83 15.91 10.93
CA VAL A 138 0.48 15.69 9.52
C VAL A 138 1.44 16.47 8.64
N TRP A 139 1.93 15.82 7.61
CA TRP A 139 2.87 16.37 6.64
C TRP A 139 2.25 16.36 5.23
N THR A 140 2.69 17.29 4.40
CA THR A 140 2.28 17.32 2.99
C THR A 140 3.49 17.50 2.08
N THR A 141 3.37 17.00 0.85
CA THR A 141 4.33 17.26 -0.21
C THR A 141 3.62 17.42 -1.54
N SER A 142 4.17 18.25 -2.43
CA SER A 142 3.69 18.37 -3.80
C SER A 142 4.30 17.28 -4.67
N LEU A 143 3.48 16.68 -5.53
CA LEU A 143 3.90 15.72 -6.55
C LEU A 143 4.03 16.37 -7.94
N ALA A 144 3.79 17.67 -8.06
CA ALA A 144 3.80 18.39 -9.35
C ALA A 144 5.12 18.24 -10.10
N ASP A 145 6.24 18.17 -9.35
CA ASP A 145 7.59 18.04 -9.92
C ASP A 145 8.14 16.61 -9.86
N ALA A 146 7.30 15.65 -9.48
CA ALA A 146 7.67 14.25 -9.27
C ALA A 146 7.36 13.40 -10.51
N SER A 147 7.71 13.89 -11.69
CA SER A 147 7.56 13.14 -12.96
C SER A 147 8.64 12.05 -13.11
#